data_b272c2d96278b168afa895c09ff34f60
#
_entry.id   b272c2d96278b168afa895c09ff34f60
#
_cell.length_a   1.000
_cell.length_b   1.000
_cell.length_c   1.000
_cell.angle_alpha   90.00
_cell.angle_beta   90.00
_cell.angle_gamma   90.00
#
_symmetry.space_group_name_H-M   'P 1'
#
loop_
_entity.id
_entity.type
_entity.pdbx_description
1 polymer ?
#
loop_
_entity_poly.entity_id
_entity_poly.type
_entity_poly.pdbx_seq_one_letter_code
_entity_poly.pdbx_strand_id
1 'polypeptide(L)'
;MKVLVSFNFLFFICLLQKIVLSQDKLLLVIEHFRHGARGPLKNSYDYQQQTYMAGELTDVGIFQQYQLGSQIRAEYIQNRQFLRPYFNHTEILVYSTDVNRTIMSAYAHLTALYPPGTGYNISVTNQTLLQTPYQNAIYYPIAGGYALPYGMSVFPVHTLPQQGSILPHYCPNYNLLIQANIKQYGDFISNLNAVCNDLYQEVADMINEPINNLQDLMNFEDVMTADIYQQRKLPPQLTYDQINKINILRAISWFVYQTGPVAKALASNGFNFIIQQFKNKINNNSTLKYIVLSGHDSTLSRQILQLNMSNHECQWQRYLNKPSQSLNCVDSPRFGSTIIYELYQSAADPTQNYVMVKYNNQYVYLCEKQSTKCELQEFISRLQYSSGVYEDLCGIISDKNIIDDRETLIQFLAIITVILAIVTALLGYSLYKIKQQSKSQIQYLQEHQLQSPLYNQSDMSRYVELHNMQHNQQQINQPQQFQQQNQQEQQQYTEQGYTQA
;
A
#
# COMPACT_ATOMS: atom_id res chain seq x y z
N MET A 1 74.95 2.86 11.81
CA MET A 1 73.95 3.85 11.28
C MET A 1 73.02 3.30 10.20
N LYS A 2 73.46 2.42 9.30
CA LYS A 2 72.60 1.89 8.21
C LYS A 2 71.51 0.90 8.68
N VAL A 3 71.68 0.19 9.79
CA VAL A 3 70.70 -0.78 10.28
C VAL A 3 69.54 -0.12 11.06
N LEU A 4 69.77 1.00 11.74
CA LEU A 4 68.69 1.76 12.45
C LEU A 4 67.72 2.48 11.49
N VAL A 5 68.19 2.92 10.30
CA VAL A 5 67.33 3.59 9.30
C VAL A 5 66.42 2.59 8.64
N SER A 6 66.87 1.35 8.42
CA SER A 6 66.03 0.28 7.83
C SER A 6 64.92 -0.17 8.74
N PHE A 7 65.11 -0.21 10.05
CA PHE A 7 64.10 -0.61 11.01
C PHE A 7 62.97 0.43 11.19
N ASN A 8 63.35 1.71 11.17
CA ASN A 8 62.34 2.80 11.21
C ASN A 8 61.52 2.90 9.93
N PHE A 9 62.11 2.59 8.78
CA PHE A 9 61.35 2.58 7.50
C PHE A 9 60.38 1.42 7.39
N LEU A 10 60.73 0.21 7.87
CA LEU A 10 59.83 -0.92 7.97
C LEU A 10 58.70 -0.70 8.98
N PHE A 11 58.99 -0.06 10.12
CA PHE A 11 57.97 0.29 11.11
C PHE A 11 57.00 1.37 10.60
N PHE A 12 57.50 2.31 9.82
CA PHE A 12 56.67 3.34 9.17
C PHE A 12 55.79 2.77 8.04
N ILE A 13 56.29 1.77 7.28
CA ILE A 13 55.50 1.03 6.30
C ILE A 13 54.43 0.17 6.99
N CYS A 14 54.73 -0.48 8.11
CA CYS A 14 53.76 -1.22 8.90
C CYS A 14 52.69 -0.32 9.56
N LEU A 15 53.07 0.90 9.96
CA LEU A 15 52.12 1.91 10.44
C LEU A 15 51.23 2.47 9.32
N LEU A 16 51.77 2.67 8.11
CA LEU A 16 51.00 3.09 6.94
C LEU A 16 50.07 1.99 6.42
N GLN A 17 50.44 0.71 6.58
CA GLN A 17 49.52 -0.40 6.23
C GLN A 17 48.37 -0.58 7.23
N LYS A 18 48.41 -0.01 8.43
CA LYS A 18 47.29 -0.01 9.40
C LYS A 18 46.32 1.15 9.25
N ILE A 19 46.61 2.13 8.40
CA ILE A 19 45.64 3.16 8.01
C ILE A 19 44.95 2.76 6.67
N VAL A 20 44.55 1.53 6.54
CA VAL A 20 43.39 1.22 5.73
C VAL A 20 42.21 1.72 6.57
N LEU A 21 41.78 2.96 6.33
CA LEU A 21 40.55 3.47 6.88
C LEU A 21 39.47 2.44 6.54
N SER A 22 39.11 1.62 7.52
CA SER A 22 38.02 0.67 7.35
C SER A 22 36.81 1.48 6.92
N GLN A 23 36.31 1.22 5.71
CA GLN A 23 35.13 1.91 5.20
C GLN A 23 33.88 1.26 5.80
N ASP A 24 32.88 2.08 6.09
CA ASP A 24 31.58 1.60 6.52
C ASP A 24 31.05 0.59 5.49
N LYS A 25 30.55 -0.54 5.99
CA LYS A 25 30.12 -1.67 5.16
C LYS A 25 28.66 -1.51 4.78
N LEU A 26 28.35 -1.38 3.49
CA LEU A 26 26.99 -1.45 2.97
C LEU A 26 26.45 -2.87 3.15
N LEU A 27 25.30 -3.02 3.80
CA LEU A 27 24.69 -4.30 4.11
C LEU A 27 23.47 -4.62 3.21
N LEU A 28 22.59 -3.63 3.02
CA LEU A 28 21.34 -3.79 2.28
C LEU A 28 20.95 -2.45 1.63
N VAL A 29 20.43 -2.53 0.42
CA VAL A 29 19.83 -1.40 -0.30
C VAL A 29 18.37 -1.74 -0.57
N ILE A 30 17.46 -0.79 -0.32
CA ILE A 30 16.05 -0.87 -0.72
C ILE A 30 15.77 0.34 -1.60
N GLU A 31 15.49 0.09 -2.86
CA GLU A 31 15.10 1.11 -3.83
C GLU A 31 13.59 1.10 -4.02
N HIS A 32 12.96 2.25 -3.88
CA HIS A 32 11.58 2.47 -4.23
C HIS A 32 11.50 3.54 -5.31
N PHE A 33 10.99 3.21 -6.49
CA PHE A 33 10.86 4.16 -7.59
C PHE A 33 9.41 4.30 -8.08
N ARG A 34 9.10 5.49 -8.61
CA ARG A 34 7.90 5.74 -9.40
C ARG A 34 8.10 5.16 -10.80
N HIS A 35 7.06 4.55 -11.38
CA HIS A 35 7.05 4.13 -12.78
C HIS A 35 7.52 5.24 -13.72
N GLY A 36 7.95 4.89 -14.93
CA GLY A 36 8.32 5.81 -15.99
C GLY A 36 7.15 6.62 -16.54
N ALA A 37 7.44 7.50 -17.51
CA ALA A 37 6.43 8.33 -18.16
C ALA A 37 5.30 7.49 -18.76
N ARG A 38 4.07 7.98 -18.59
CA ARG A 38 2.83 7.36 -19.04
C ARG A 38 1.92 8.34 -19.75
N GLY A 39 0.94 7.83 -20.45
CA GLY A 39 -0.19 8.63 -20.88
C GLY A 39 -0.94 9.26 -19.70
N PRO A 40 -1.64 10.40 -19.88
CA PRO A 40 -2.40 11.03 -18.83
C PRO A 40 -3.52 10.12 -18.33
N LEU A 41 -4.01 10.33 -17.10
CA LEU A 41 -5.11 9.54 -16.51
C LEU A 41 -6.50 10.03 -16.97
N LYS A 42 -6.59 11.30 -17.39
CA LYS A 42 -7.80 11.92 -17.88
C LYS A 42 -7.76 12.11 -19.39
N ASN A 43 -8.93 12.46 -19.96
CA ASN A 43 -9.08 12.77 -21.36
C ASN A 43 -8.20 13.96 -21.79
N SER A 44 -7.89 14.00 -23.08
CA SER A 44 -7.14 15.08 -23.72
C SER A 44 -7.93 16.40 -23.71
N TYR A 45 -7.22 17.52 -23.64
CA TYR A 45 -7.76 18.86 -23.89
C TYR A 45 -7.81 19.16 -25.41
N ASP A 46 -8.59 20.14 -25.82
CA ASP A 46 -8.82 20.49 -27.25
C ASP A 46 -7.54 20.83 -28.03
N TYR A 47 -6.47 21.31 -27.36
CA TYR A 47 -5.20 21.59 -28.00
C TYR A 47 -4.43 20.33 -28.42
N GLN A 48 -4.84 19.15 -27.95
CA GLN A 48 -4.16 17.87 -28.21
C GLN A 48 -4.76 17.20 -29.44
N GLN A 49 -3.90 16.91 -30.41
CA GLN A 49 -4.30 16.26 -31.67
C GLN A 49 -4.19 14.72 -31.65
N GLN A 50 -3.71 14.12 -30.56
CA GLN A 50 -3.45 12.68 -30.49
C GLN A 50 -4.00 12.07 -29.20
N THR A 51 -4.67 10.92 -29.34
CA THR A 51 -5.13 10.11 -28.23
C THR A 51 -3.97 9.33 -27.59
N TYR A 52 -3.97 9.27 -26.28
CA TYR A 52 -3.06 8.43 -25.51
C TYR A 52 -3.74 7.11 -25.11
N MET A 53 -2.95 6.08 -24.89
CA MET A 53 -3.39 4.99 -24.03
C MET A 53 -3.34 5.49 -22.57
N ALA A 54 -4.51 5.77 -22.03
CA ALA A 54 -4.64 6.37 -20.70
C ALA A 54 -3.94 5.53 -19.62
N GLY A 55 -3.04 6.17 -18.89
CA GLY A 55 -2.32 5.55 -17.78
C GLY A 55 -1.27 4.50 -18.15
N GLU A 56 -1.13 4.11 -19.42
CA GLU A 56 -0.16 3.10 -19.85
C GLU A 56 1.26 3.68 -20.00
N LEU A 57 2.25 2.85 -19.72
CA LEU A 57 3.67 3.22 -19.82
C LEU A 57 4.03 3.52 -21.28
N THR A 58 4.75 4.62 -21.51
CA THR A 58 5.20 5.00 -22.84
C THR A 58 6.60 4.46 -23.15
N ASP A 59 7.02 4.53 -24.40
CA ASP A 59 8.40 4.23 -24.84
C ASP A 59 9.42 5.10 -24.11
N VAL A 60 9.12 6.39 -23.92
CA VAL A 60 9.93 7.30 -23.10
C VAL A 60 10.00 6.81 -21.66
N GLY A 61 8.87 6.35 -21.10
CA GLY A 61 8.82 5.79 -19.75
C GLY A 61 9.64 4.52 -19.60
N ILE A 62 9.60 3.63 -20.58
CA ILE A 62 10.47 2.43 -20.65
C ILE A 62 11.94 2.86 -20.64
N PHE A 63 12.31 3.82 -21.49
CA PHE A 63 13.70 4.29 -21.59
C PHE A 63 14.18 4.98 -20.31
N GLN A 64 13.33 5.77 -19.64
CA GLN A 64 13.65 6.37 -18.33
C GLN A 64 14.01 5.31 -17.29
N GLN A 65 13.23 4.23 -17.21
CA GLN A 65 13.49 3.14 -16.27
C GLN A 65 14.75 2.36 -16.63
N TYR A 66 15.03 2.18 -17.92
CA TYR A 66 16.29 1.61 -18.39
C TYR A 66 17.49 2.50 -18.00
N GLN A 67 17.38 3.81 -18.14
CA GLN A 67 18.43 4.76 -17.71
C GLN A 67 18.67 4.69 -16.19
N LEU A 68 17.59 4.64 -15.41
CA LEU A 68 17.67 4.49 -13.95
C LEU A 68 18.39 3.18 -13.59
N GLY A 69 17.98 2.05 -14.17
CA GLY A 69 18.64 0.75 -13.94
C GLY A 69 20.13 0.76 -14.33
N SER A 70 20.49 1.50 -15.38
CA SER A 70 21.90 1.69 -15.80
C SER A 70 22.71 2.47 -14.76
N GLN A 71 22.12 3.51 -14.15
CA GLN A 71 22.75 4.27 -13.05
C GLN A 71 22.94 3.40 -11.81
N ILE A 72 21.93 2.60 -11.45
CA ILE A 72 22.00 1.66 -10.34
C ILE A 72 23.08 0.59 -10.59
N ARG A 73 23.18 0.08 -11.82
CA ARG A 73 24.27 -0.82 -12.22
C ARG A 73 25.65 -0.19 -12.01
N ALA A 74 25.82 1.05 -12.50
CA ALA A 74 27.08 1.78 -12.33
C ALA A 74 27.43 1.93 -10.84
N GLU A 75 26.49 2.31 -10.00
CA GLU A 75 26.73 2.53 -8.58
C GLU A 75 27.00 1.23 -7.82
N TYR A 76 26.11 0.23 -7.87
CA TYR A 76 26.15 -0.92 -6.97
C TYR A 76 26.84 -2.15 -7.55
N ILE A 77 27.03 -2.24 -8.85
CA ILE A 77 27.79 -3.34 -9.51
C ILE A 77 29.19 -2.89 -9.89
N GLN A 78 29.31 -1.81 -10.64
CA GLN A 78 30.61 -1.41 -11.21
C GLN A 78 31.49 -0.68 -10.18
N ASN A 79 30.96 0.34 -9.51
CA ASN A 79 31.74 1.17 -8.59
C ASN A 79 31.92 0.51 -7.23
N ARG A 80 30.83 0.09 -6.59
CA ARG A 80 30.85 -0.48 -5.22
C ARG A 80 31.10 -1.97 -5.17
N GLN A 81 30.95 -2.67 -6.29
CA GLN A 81 31.05 -4.14 -6.34
C GLN A 81 30.20 -4.84 -5.29
N PHE A 82 29.06 -4.23 -4.95
CA PHE A 82 28.16 -4.70 -3.91
C PHE A 82 27.29 -5.84 -4.40
N LEU A 83 26.78 -5.74 -5.63
CA LEU A 83 26.00 -6.77 -6.31
C LEU A 83 26.87 -7.53 -7.30
N ARG A 84 26.51 -8.78 -7.57
CA ARG A 84 27.12 -9.59 -8.63
C ARG A 84 26.82 -8.98 -10.01
N PRO A 85 27.73 -9.15 -11.00
CA PRO A 85 27.50 -8.64 -12.35
C PRO A 85 26.41 -9.36 -13.14
N TYR A 86 25.89 -10.47 -12.64
CA TYR A 86 24.80 -11.27 -13.17
C TYR A 86 23.69 -11.42 -12.13
N PHE A 87 22.46 -11.61 -12.59
CA PHE A 87 21.29 -11.74 -11.71
C PHE A 87 21.41 -12.96 -10.77
N ASN A 88 21.13 -12.74 -9.51
CA ASN A 88 21.04 -13.80 -8.48
C ASN A 88 19.82 -13.55 -7.60
N HIS A 89 18.86 -14.47 -7.68
CA HIS A 89 17.61 -14.41 -6.90
C HIS A 89 17.82 -14.49 -5.39
N THR A 90 18.97 -14.94 -4.89
CA THR A 90 19.27 -14.94 -3.44
C THR A 90 19.77 -13.59 -2.94
N GLU A 91 20.17 -12.69 -3.83
CA GLU A 91 20.66 -11.33 -3.50
C GLU A 91 19.61 -10.25 -3.78
N ILE A 92 18.66 -10.50 -4.70
CA ILE A 92 17.71 -9.49 -5.20
C ILE A 92 16.29 -9.97 -5.07
N LEU A 93 15.44 -9.10 -4.53
CA LEU A 93 14.00 -9.28 -4.42
C LEU A 93 13.30 -8.11 -5.10
N VAL A 94 12.29 -8.38 -5.92
CA VAL A 94 11.57 -7.35 -6.69
C VAL A 94 10.08 -7.46 -6.43
N TYR A 95 9.49 -6.37 -6.00
CA TYR A 95 8.05 -6.20 -5.86
C TYR A 95 7.55 -5.05 -6.72
N SER A 96 6.37 -5.22 -7.29
CA SER A 96 5.63 -4.19 -8.02
C SER A 96 4.20 -4.12 -7.51
N THR A 97 3.58 -2.96 -7.56
CA THR A 97 2.12 -2.89 -7.54
C THR A 97 1.57 -3.62 -8.76
N ASP A 98 0.36 -4.19 -8.65
CA ASP A 98 -0.28 -4.96 -9.74
C ASP A 98 -0.93 -4.01 -10.78
N VAL A 99 -0.07 -3.23 -11.45
CA VAL A 99 -0.45 -2.29 -12.51
C VAL A 99 0.56 -2.39 -13.65
N ASN A 100 0.09 -2.46 -14.91
CA ASN A 100 0.95 -2.66 -16.09
C ASN A 100 2.18 -1.75 -16.10
N ARG A 101 2.00 -0.43 -15.94
CA ARG A 101 3.10 0.54 -16.00
C ARG A 101 4.18 0.33 -14.94
N THR A 102 3.83 -0.15 -13.75
CA THR A 102 4.82 -0.42 -12.68
C THR A 102 5.55 -1.74 -12.92
N ILE A 103 4.85 -2.77 -13.38
CA ILE A 103 5.43 -4.06 -13.75
C ILE A 103 6.41 -3.88 -14.91
N MET A 104 5.98 -3.21 -15.99
CA MET A 104 6.83 -2.93 -17.16
C MET A 104 8.03 -2.05 -16.80
N SER A 105 7.86 -1.07 -15.89
CA SER A 105 8.95 -0.25 -15.35
C SER A 105 9.98 -1.09 -14.62
N ALA A 106 9.55 -2.05 -13.78
CA ALA A 106 10.46 -2.97 -13.09
C ALA A 106 11.26 -3.83 -14.09
N TYR A 107 10.63 -4.34 -15.14
CA TYR A 107 11.33 -5.11 -16.18
C TYR A 107 12.35 -4.26 -16.94
N ALA A 108 11.99 -3.03 -17.35
CA ALA A 108 12.89 -2.13 -18.03
C ALA A 108 14.12 -1.77 -17.17
N HIS A 109 13.89 -1.48 -15.88
CA HIS A 109 14.93 -1.22 -14.89
C HIS A 109 15.88 -2.40 -14.72
N LEU A 110 15.35 -3.62 -14.51
CA LEU A 110 16.14 -4.84 -14.32
C LEU A 110 16.92 -5.23 -15.59
N THR A 111 16.36 -4.97 -16.78
CA THR A 111 17.06 -5.20 -18.06
C THR A 111 18.31 -4.33 -18.18
N ALA A 112 18.32 -3.14 -17.61
CA ALA A 112 19.51 -2.28 -17.58
C ALA A 112 20.47 -2.64 -16.44
N LEU A 113 19.92 -3.03 -15.28
CA LEU A 113 20.72 -3.52 -14.14
C LEU A 113 21.49 -4.79 -14.53
N TYR A 114 20.88 -5.67 -15.32
CA TYR A 114 21.46 -6.90 -15.87
C TYR A 114 21.26 -6.94 -17.38
N PRO A 115 22.08 -6.21 -18.15
CA PRO A 115 21.91 -6.07 -19.59
C PRO A 115 22.21 -7.37 -20.34
N PRO A 116 21.88 -7.45 -21.64
CA PRO A 116 22.26 -8.57 -22.49
C PRO A 116 23.73 -8.97 -22.32
N GLY A 117 24.01 -10.27 -22.31
CA GLY A 117 25.33 -10.84 -22.00
C GLY A 117 25.54 -11.20 -20.51
N THR A 118 24.58 -10.86 -19.63
CA THR A 118 24.62 -11.24 -18.19
C THR A 118 23.72 -12.40 -17.83
N GLY A 119 23.01 -12.98 -18.81
CA GLY A 119 22.10 -14.11 -18.62
C GLY A 119 22.80 -15.44 -18.39
N TYR A 120 21.99 -16.45 -18.06
CA TYR A 120 22.51 -17.80 -17.78
C TYR A 120 23.03 -18.49 -19.02
N ASN A 121 24.19 -19.16 -18.88
CA ASN A 121 24.72 -20.06 -19.90
C ASN A 121 24.04 -21.44 -19.81
N ILE A 122 23.85 -22.08 -20.97
CA ILE A 122 23.43 -23.47 -21.04
C ILE A 122 24.68 -24.35 -20.99
N SER A 123 24.77 -25.20 -19.97
CA SER A 123 25.84 -26.19 -19.82
C SER A 123 25.45 -27.56 -20.35
N VAL A 124 24.21 -27.76 -20.80
CA VAL A 124 23.68 -29.05 -21.29
C VAL A 124 24.08 -29.21 -22.75
N THR A 125 24.81 -30.27 -23.05
CA THR A 125 25.25 -30.63 -24.42
C THR A 125 24.28 -31.55 -25.16
N ASN A 126 23.42 -32.27 -24.43
CA ASN A 126 22.41 -33.12 -25.03
C ASN A 126 21.21 -32.34 -25.54
N GLN A 127 21.15 -32.17 -26.87
CA GLN A 127 20.07 -31.41 -27.51
C GLN A 127 18.66 -31.93 -27.24
N THR A 128 18.51 -33.27 -27.02
CA THR A 128 17.21 -33.86 -26.72
C THR A 128 16.62 -33.33 -25.40
N LEU A 129 17.47 -33.01 -24.41
CA LEU A 129 17.03 -32.47 -23.14
C LEU A 129 16.60 -30.97 -23.22
N LEU A 130 16.93 -30.31 -24.32
CA LEU A 130 16.59 -28.93 -24.58
C LEU A 130 15.28 -28.74 -25.37
N GLN A 131 14.73 -29.87 -25.86
CA GLN A 131 13.50 -29.86 -26.64
C GLN A 131 12.28 -29.83 -25.71
N THR A 132 11.28 -29.07 -26.11
CA THR A 132 9.96 -29.14 -25.45
C THR A 132 9.19 -30.34 -25.95
N PRO A 133 8.23 -30.92 -25.17
CA PRO A 133 7.38 -32.03 -25.64
C PRO A 133 6.38 -31.59 -26.74
N TYR A 134 6.41 -30.37 -27.20
CA TYR A 134 5.53 -29.87 -28.25
C TYR A 134 5.91 -30.47 -29.59
N GLN A 135 5.01 -31.22 -30.22
CA GLN A 135 5.25 -31.86 -31.51
C GLN A 135 5.42 -30.82 -32.61
N ASN A 136 6.37 -31.05 -33.52
CA ASN A 136 6.71 -30.12 -34.63
C ASN A 136 7.22 -28.76 -34.17
N ALA A 137 7.75 -28.64 -32.94
CA ALA A 137 8.36 -27.41 -32.48
C ALA A 137 9.53 -27.01 -33.40
N ILE A 138 9.57 -25.73 -33.78
CA ILE A 138 10.71 -25.17 -34.49
C ILE A 138 11.88 -25.09 -33.51
N TYR A 139 12.95 -25.79 -33.80
CA TYR A 139 14.17 -25.76 -33.01
C TYR A 139 14.94 -24.46 -33.34
N TYR A 140 15.12 -23.62 -32.37
CA TYR A 140 16.00 -22.46 -32.47
C TYR A 140 17.37 -22.86 -31.94
N PRO A 141 18.45 -22.75 -32.76
CA PRO A 141 19.80 -23.02 -32.28
C PRO A 141 20.17 -22.06 -31.17
N ILE A 142 20.82 -22.58 -30.12
CA ILE A 142 21.35 -21.77 -29.02
C ILE A 142 22.45 -20.85 -29.57
N ALA A 143 22.14 -19.57 -29.66
CA ALA A 143 23.14 -18.58 -30.09
C ALA A 143 24.04 -18.21 -28.91
N GLY A 144 25.34 -18.43 -29.07
CA GLY A 144 26.35 -18.00 -28.09
C GLY A 144 26.35 -18.77 -26.74
N GLY A 145 25.67 -19.92 -26.64
CA GLY A 145 25.66 -20.73 -25.40
C GLY A 145 24.78 -20.20 -24.27
N TYR A 146 23.99 -19.16 -24.50
CA TYR A 146 23.06 -18.59 -23.50
C TYR A 146 21.68 -19.26 -23.55
N ALA A 147 20.98 -19.27 -22.40
CA ALA A 147 19.62 -19.79 -22.30
C ALA A 147 18.59 -18.95 -23.07
N LEU A 148 18.83 -17.67 -23.24
CA LEU A 148 18.02 -16.75 -24.03
C LEU A 148 18.87 -16.03 -25.08
N PRO A 149 18.26 -15.54 -26.19
CA PRO A 149 18.97 -14.77 -27.20
C PRO A 149 19.71 -13.58 -26.57
N TYR A 150 20.90 -13.30 -27.09
CA TYR A 150 21.79 -12.23 -26.64
C TYR A 150 22.21 -12.31 -25.16
N GLY A 151 22.02 -13.45 -24.49
CA GLY A 151 22.32 -13.58 -23.06
C GLY A 151 21.43 -12.69 -22.17
N MET A 152 20.17 -12.58 -22.53
CA MET A 152 19.17 -11.89 -21.68
C MET A 152 18.90 -12.67 -20.41
N SER A 153 18.59 -11.97 -19.33
CA SER A 153 18.16 -12.54 -18.05
C SER A 153 16.63 -12.52 -17.92
N VAL A 154 16.08 -13.45 -17.14
CA VAL A 154 14.68 -13.48 -16.73
C VAL A 154 14.59 -13.09 -15.27
N PHE A 155 13.67 -12.20 -14.93
CA PHE A 155 13.55 -11.64 -13.60
C PHE A 155 12.19 -12.01 -13.00
N PRO A 156 12.12 -12.54 -11.77
CA PRO A 156 10.86 -12.65 -11.04
C PRO A 156 10.45 -11.26 -10.52
N VAL A 157 9.40 -10.70 -11.07
CA VAL A 157 8.75 -9.51 -10.57
C VAL A 157 7.47 -9.98 -9.87
N HIS A 158 7.44 -9.87 -8.53
CA HIS A 158 6.28 -10.26 -7.74
C HIS A 158 5.31 -9.10 -7.66
N THR A 159 4.03 -9.35 -7.98
CA THR A 159 2.96 -8.38 -7.77
C THR A 159 2.34 -8.57 -6.40
N LEU A 160 1.84 -7.48 -5.85
CA LEU A 160 1.27 -7.42 -4.51
C LEU A 160 -0.23 -7.16 -4.60
N PRO A 161 -1.06 -7.82 -3.77
CA PRO A 161 -2.47 -7.53 -3.72
C PRO A 161 -2.71 -6.07 -3.33
N GLN A 162 -3.83 -5.48 -3.74
CA GLN A 162 -4.17 -4.11 -3.41
C GLN A 162 -4.38 -3.90 -1.91
N GLN A 163 -4.96 -4.87 -1.24
CA GLN A 163 -5.22 -4.87 0.20
C GLN A 163 -4.09 -5.61 0.94
N GLY A 164 -3.67 -5.08 2.09
CA GLY A 164 -2.62 -5.67 2.92
C GLY A 164 -1.20 -5.62 2.33
N SER A 165 -1.03 -4.94 1.20
CA SER A 165 0.23 -4.81 0.50
C SER A 165 1.24 -3.95 1.25
N ILE A 166 2.53 -4.19 1.01
CA ILE A 166 3.62 -3.28 1.44
C ILE A 166 3.58 -1.93 0.68
N LEU A 167 2.87 -1.87 -0.46
CA LEU A 167 2.63 -0.66 -1.24
C LEU A 167 1.11 -0.46 -1.44
N PRO A 168 0.34 -0.21 -0.36
CA PRO A 168 -1.11 -0.16 -0.46
C PRO A 168 -1.59 1.07 -1.24
N HIS A 169 -2.57 0.87 -2.11
CA HIS A 169 -3.32 1.95 -2.76
C HIS A 169 -4.84 1.77 -2.64
N TYR A 170 -5.29 0.73 -1.96
CA TYR A 170 -6.68 0.53 -1.60
C TYR A 170 -6.89 0.98 -0.15
N CYS A 171 -7.79 1.94 0.08
CA CYS A 171 -8.12 2.44 1.41
C CYS A 171 -9.58 2.93 1.38
N PRO A 172 -10.54 2.15 1.87
CA PRO A 172 -11.96 2.53 1.87
C PRO A 172 -12.22 3.92 2.44
N ASN A 173 -11.57 4.28 3.54
CA ASN A 173 -11.70 5.58 4.18
C ASN A 173 -10.87 6.69 3.53
N TYR A 174 -10.23 6.45 2.36
CA TYR A 174 -9.33 7.41 1.73
C TYR A 174 -9.96 8.79 1.55
N ASN A 175 -11.17 8.85 1.00
CA ASN A 175 -11.86 10.11 0.78
C ASN A 175 -12.20 10.83 2.11
N LEU A 176 -12.54 10.08 3.15
CA LEU A 176 -12.82 10.63 4.48
C LEU A 176 -11.56 11.25 5.10
N LEU A 177 -10.42 10.58 4.97
CA LEU A 177 -9.13 11.09 5.43
C LEU A 177 -8.69 12.34 4.65
N ILE A 178 -8.90 12.36 3.32
CA ILE A 178 -8.64 13.54 2.48
C ILE A 178 -9.53 14.73 2.89
N GLN A 179 -10.83 14.50 3.11
CA GLN A 179 -11.74 15.56 3.56
C GLN A 179 -11.34 16.13 4.93
N ALA A 180 -10.84 15.30 5.83
CA ALA A 180 -10.29 15.78 7.10
C ALA A 180 -9.08 16.72 6.88
N ASN A 181 -8.18 16.40 5.96
CA ASN A 181 -7.06 17.26 5.60
C ASN A 181 -7.53 18.57 4.93
N ILE A 182 -8.48 18.51 4.01
CA ILE A 182 -9.07 19.70 3.38
C ILE A 182 -9.66 20.64 4.45
N LYS A 183 -10.36 20.09 5.43
CA LYS A 183 -10.91 20.87 6.54
C LYS A 183 -9.79 21.46 7.42
N GLN A 184 -8.77 20.67 7.74
CA GLN A 184 -7.65 21.10 8.57
C GLN A 184 -6.84 22.23 7.93
N TYR A 185 -6.63 22.17 6.61
CA TYR A 185 -5.84 23.14 5.85
C TYR A 185 -6.72 24.13 5.05
N GLY A 186 -7.99 24.27 5.40
CA GLY A 186 -8.96 25.09 4.66
C GLY A 186 -8.52 26.54 4.43
N ASP A 187 -8.01 27.21 5.47
CA ASP A 187 -7.52 28.58 5.38
C ASP A 187 -6.28 28.69 4.46
N PHE A 188 -5.35 27.73 4.56
CA PHE A 188 -4.20 27.66 3.67
C PHE A 188 -4.62 27.46 2.22
N ILE A 189 -5.52 26.50 1.94
CA ILE A 189 -6.03 26.20 0.59
C ILE A 189 -6.76 27.43 0.02
N SER A 190 -7.57 28.11 0.82
CA SER A 190 -8.31 29.32 0.41
C SER A 190 -7.35 30.45 0.04
N ASN A 191 -6.33 30.71 0.87
CA ASN A 191 -5.30 31.68 0.57
C ASN A 191 -4.49 31.33 -0.68
N LEU A 192 -4.10 30.06 -0.83
CA LEU A 192 -3.40 29.57 -2.01
C LEU A 192 -4.23 29.79 -3.28
N ASN A 193 -5.51 29.42 -3.28
CA ASN A 193 -6.39 29.60 -4.43
C ASN A 193 -6.55 31.08 -4.78
N ALA A 194 -6.65 31.96 -3.77
CA ALA A 194 -6.74 33.41 -4.01
C ALA A 194 -5.45 33.97 -4.66
N VAL A 195 -4.27 33.56 -4.18
CA VAL A 195 -2.97 33.99 -4.74
C VAL A 195 -2.72 33.44 -6.13
N CYS A 196 -3.21 32.23 -6.40
CA CYS A 196 -2.99 31.55 -7.69
C CYS A 196 -4.09 31.82 -8.73
N ASN A 197 -5.10 32.64 -8.40
CA ASN A 197 -6.25 32.86 -9.27
C ASN A 197 -5.87 33.34 -10.68
N ASP A 198 -4.92 34.26 -10.79
CA ASP A 198 -4.48 34.76 -12.11
C ASP A 198 -3.88 33.64 -12.96
N LEU A 199 -3.03 32.79 -12.37
CA LEU A 199 -2.48 31.62 -13.05
C LEU A 199 -3.59 30.65 -13.48
N TYR A 200 -4.63 30.46 -12.65
CA TYR A 200 -5.76 29.60 -12.98
C TYR A 200 -6.53 30.15 -14.19
N GLN A 201 -6.79 31.44 -14.24
CA GLN A 201 -7.48 32.07 -15.38
C GLN A 201 -6.63 32.00 -16.65
N GLU A 202 -5.34 32.31 -16.56
CA GLU A 202 -4.42 32.19 -17.70
C GLU A 202 -4.41 30.77 -18.29
N VAL A 203 -4.35 29.73 -17.44
CA VAL A 203 -4.39 28.33 -17.90
C VAL A 203 -5.77 27.99 -18.46
N ALA A 204 -6.85 28.39 -17.80
CA ALA A 204 -8.22 28.17 -18.25
C ALA A 204 -8.46 28.70 -19.68
N ASP A 205 -7.98 29.93 -19.96
CA ASP A 205 -8.05 30.56 -21.27
C ASP A 205 -7.25 29.78 -22.34
N MET A 206 -6.08 29.23 -21.95
CA MET A 206 -5.24 28.44 -22.86
C MET A 206 -5.85 27.11 -23.27
N ILE A 207 -6.62 26.47 -22.39
CA ILE A 207 -7.18 25.14 -22.60
C ILE A 207 -8.68 25.16 -22.94
N ASN A 208 -9.30 26.35 -22.90
CA ASN A 208 -10.74 26.56 -23.07
C ASN A 208 -11.62 25.72 -22.12
N GLU A 209 -11.12 25.51 -20.88
CA GLU A 209 -11.85 24.83 -19.80
C GLU A 209 -11.64 25.55 -18.47
N PRO A 210 -12.65 25.59 -17.57
CA PRO A 210 -12.52 26.31 -16.31
C PRO A 210 -11.53 25.65 -15.35
N ILE A 211 -10.66 26.45 -14.74
CA ILE A 211 -9.78 26.08 -13.63
C ILE A 211 -10.18 26.94 -12.44
N ASN A 212 -10.90 26.38 -11.46
CA ASN A 212 -11.45 27.12 -10.33
C ASN A 212 -10.63 26.94 -9.03
N ASN A 213 -9.80 25.92 -8.98
CA ASN A 213 -9.07 25.54 -7.76
C ASN A 213 -7.83 24.69 -8.11
N LEU A 214 -7.04 24.42 -7.06
CA LEU A 214 -5.84 23.59 -7.17
C LEU A 214 -6.09 22.21 -7.78
N GLN A 215 -7.23 21.57 -7.50
CA GLN A 215 -7.52 20.22 -8.02
C GLN A 215 -7.78 20.24 -9.53
N ASP A 216 -8.47 21.27 -10.04
CA ASP A 216 -8.67 21.46 -11.49
C ASP A 216 -7.32 21.66 -12.18
N LEU A 217 -6.45 22.49 -11.60
CA LEU A 217 -5.10 22.69 -12.12
C LEU A 217 -4.28 21.39 -12.14
N MET A 218 -4.45 20.49 -11.15
CA MET A 218 -3.74 19.20 -11.13
C MET A 218 -4.20 18.26 -12.23
N ASN A 219 -5.43 18.38 -12.71
CA ASN A 219 -5.89 17.64 -13.88
C ASN A 219 -5.17 18.09 -15.16
N PHE A 220 -4.97 19.40 -15.31
CA PHE A 220 -4.16 19.97 -16.38
C PHE A 220 -2.69 19.58 -16.25
N GLU A 221 -2.12 19.63 -15.04
CA GLU A 221 -0.72 19.27 -14.77
C GLU A 221 -0.41 17.83 -15.20
N ASP A 222 -1.32 16.88 -14.95
CA ASP A 222 -1.13 15.48 -15.35
C ASP A 222 -0.96 15.34 -16.88
N VAL A 223 -1.80 16.04 -17.63
CA VAL A 223 -1.75 16.08 -19.10
C VAL A 223 -0.49 16.83 -19.58
N MET A 224 -0.25 18.04 -19.06
CA MET A 224 0.92 18.85 -19.40
C MET A 224 2.21 18.07 -19.15
N THR A 225 2.31 17.39 -18.02
CA THR A 225 3.50 16.58 -17.70
C THR A 225 3.66 15.41 -18.68
N ALA A 226 2.58 14.69 -19.02
CA ALA A 226 2.64 13.63 -20.02
C ALA A 226 3.09 14.15 -21.40
N ASP A 227 2.60 15.32 -21.82
CA ASP A 227 2.98 15.96 -23.07
C ASP A 227 4.45 16.39 -23.09
N ILE A 228 4.96 16.97 -22.00
CA ILE A 228 6.37 17.34 -21.87
C ILE A 228 7.27 16.12 -22.09
N TYR A 229 6.99 15.01 -21.40
CA TYR A 229 7.81 13.79 -21.52
C TYR A 229 7.70 13.11 -22.88
N GLN A 230 6.60 13.31 -23.59
CA GLN A 230 6.39 12.80 -24.94
C GLN A 230 6.82 13.80 -26.04
N GLN A 231 7.40 14.96 -25.66
CA GLN A 231 7.78 16.05 -26.55
C GLN A 231 6.62 16.50 -27.45
N ARG A 232 5.40 16.49 -26.91
CA ARG A 232 4.20 16.94 -27.62
C ARG A 232 3.98 18.43 -27.44
N LYS A 233 3.14 18.99 -28.31
CA LYS A 233 2.81 20.41 -28.25
C LYS A 233 2.07 20.73 -26.98
N LEU A 234 2.53 21.76 -26.29
CA LEU A 234 1.84 22.41 -25.18
C LEU A 234 1.02 23.58 -25.73
N PRO A 235 0.09 24.15 -24.93
CA PRO A 235 -0.53 25.43 -25.28
C PRO A 235 0.54 26.47 -25.63
N PRO A 236 0.44 27.15 -26.80
CA PRO A 236 1.53 28.02 -27.30
C PRO A 236 1.92 29.16 -26.37
N GLN A 237 0.98 29.60 -25.52
CA GLN A 237 1.18 30.70 -24.58
C GLN A 237 1.76 30.26 -23.24
N LEU A 238 1.87 28.95 -22.99
CA LEU A 238 2.36 28.41 -21.72
C LEU A 238 3.86 28.65 -21.56
N THR A 239 4.23 29.49 -20.63
CA THR A 239 5.62 29.88 -20.38
C THR A 239 6.34 28.89 -19.46
N TYR A 240 7.68 28.91 -19.49
CA TYR A 240 8.50 28.10 -18.58
C TYR A 240 8.26 28.45 -17.10
N ASP A 241 8.02 29.72 -16.77
CA ASP A 241 7.70 30.15 -15.39
C ASP A 241 6.38 29.55 -14.90
N GLN A 242 5.35 29.56 -15.76
CA GLN A 242 4.05 28.93 -15.44
C GLN A 242 4.19 27.41 -15.24
N ILE A 243 4.94 26.73 -16.12
CA ILE A 243 5.24 25.29 -15.96
C ILE A 243 5.91 25.02 -14.60
N ASN A 244 6.90 25.85 -14.23
CA ASN A 244 7.58 25.70 -12.96
C ASN A 244 6.66 25.96 -11.76
N LYS A 245 5.83 27.00 -11.81
CA LYS A 245 4.80 27.29 -10.78
C LYS A 245 3.80 26.13 -10.65
N ILE A 246 3.30 25.60 -11.77
CA ILE A 246 2.37 24.46 -11.78
C ILE A 246 3.02 23.22 -11.14
N ASN A 247 4.28 22.94 -11.43
CA ASN A 247 5.02 21.83 -10.81
C ASN A 247 5.18 22.01 -9.27
N ILE A 248 5.41 23.24 -8.80
CA ILE A 248 5.46 23.54 -7.35
C ILE A 248 4.06 23.34 -6.73
N LEU A 249 3.01 23.82 -7.39
CA LEU A 249 1.63 23.63 -6.93
C LEU A 249 1.23 22.16 -6.88
N ARG A 250 1.75 21.33 -7.80
CA ARG A 250 1.62 19.87 -7.71
C ARG A 250 2.23 19.33 -6.41
N ALA A 251 3.44 19.76 -6.06
CA ALA A 251 4.07 19.32 -4.81
C ALA A 251 3.24 19.76 -3.59
N ILE A 252 2.71 20.98 -3.60
CA ILE A 252 1.82 21.48 -2.54
C ILE A 252 0.56 20.63 -2.45
N SER A 253 -0.08 20.32 -3.57
CA SER A 253 -1.27 19.47 -3.62
C SER A 253 -1.01 18.11 -2.94
N TRP A 254 0.06 17.41 -3.32
CA TRP A 254 0.44 16.15 -2.68
C TRP A 254 0.66 16.32 -1.17
N PHE A 255 1.37 17.36 -0.75
CA PHE A 255 1.78 17.52 0.64
C PHE A 255 0.70 18.13 1.53
N VAL A 256 -0.36 18.71 0.98
CA VAL A 256 -1.56 19.11 1.73
C VAL A 256 -2.54 17.93 1.84
N TYR A 257 -2.91 17.33 0.71
CA TYR A 257 -3.98 16.33 0.70
C TYR A 257 -3.54 14.97 1.26
N GLN A 258 -2.27 14.58 1.06
CA GLN A 258 -1.76 13.26 1.47
C GLN A 258 -1.07 13.26 2.85
N THR A 259 -1.05 14.38 3.60
CA THR A 259 -0.36 14.48 4.89
C THR A 259 -1.11 13.79 6.03
N GLY A 260 -0.51 13.79 7.23
CA GLY A 260 -1.12 13.31 8.47
C GLY A 260 -1.61 11.87 8.39
N PRO A 261 -2.89 11.60 8.73
CA PRO A 261 -3.44 10.25 8.77
C PRO A 261 -3.35 9.50 7.43
N VAL A 262 -3.50 10.21 6.29
CA VAL A 262 -3.39 9.59 4.95
C VAL A 262 -1.99 9.04 4.73
N ALA A 263 -0.95 9.86 4.93
CA ALA A 263 0.43 9.43 4.77
C ALA A 263 0.77 8.32 5.77
N LYS A 264 0.33 8.47 7.03
CA LYS A 264 0.56 7.47 8.07
C LYS A 264 -0.03 6.12 7.71
N ALA A 265 -1.30 6.07 7.33
CA ALA A 265 -1.99 4.84 6.94
C ALA A 265 -1.27 4.16 5.77
N LEU A 266 -1.12 4.88 4.67
CA LEU A 266 -0.70 4.29 3.39
C LEU A 266 0.83 4.15 3.22
N ALA A 267 1.66 4.66 4.14
CA ALA A 267 3.10 4.40 4.18
C ALA A 267 3.50 3.38 5.25
N SER A 268 2.65 3.08 6.24
CA SER A 268 2.99 2.25 7.40
C SER A 268 3.47 0.85 7.02
N ASN A 269 2.75 0.15 6.14
CA ASN A 269 3.12 -1.20 5.72
C ASN A 269 4.47 -1.22 4.98
N GLY A 270 4.74 -0.21 4.13
CA GLY A 270 6.03 -0.05 3.46
C GLY A 270 7.17 0.16 4.45
N PHE A 271 7.00 1.02 5.44
CA PHE A 271 8.02 1.25 6.46
C PHE A 271 8.20 0.05 7.38
N ASN A 272 7.13 -0.62 7.78
CA ASN A 272 7.23 -1.87 8.56
C ASN A 272 8.02 -2.93 7.77
N PHE A 273 7.78 -3.07 6.46
CA PHE A 273 8.55 -3.95 5.60
C PHE A 273 10.04 -3.55 5.58
N ILE A 274 10.37 -2.28 5.33
CA ILE A 274 11.76 -1.78 5.31
C ILE A 274 12.47 -2.07 6.64
N ILE A 275 11.84 -1.75 7.76
CA ILE A 275 12.37 -2.00 9.11
C ILE A 275 12.62 -3.51 9.33
N GLN A 276 11.66 -4.35 8.92
CA GLN A 276 11.79 -5.79 9.04
C GLN A 276 12.95 -6.34 8.21
N GLN A 277 13.15 -5.84 6.96
CA GLN A 277 14.28 -6.24 6.13
C GLN A 277 15.63 -5.82 6.77
N PHE A 278 15.70 -4.64 7.35
CA PHE A 278 16.89 -4.19 8.09
C PHE A 278 17.17 -5.08 9.30
N LYS A 279 16.17 -5.38 10.11
CA LYS A 279 16.31 -6.31 11.26
C LYS A 279 16.74 -7.72 10.81
N ASN A 280 16.14 -8.25 9.75
CA ASN A 280 16.53 -9.54 9.20
C ASN A 280 18.00 -9.54 8.74
N LYS A 281 18.45 -8.45 8.13
CA LYS A 281 19.83 -8.33 7.63
C LYS A 281 20.85 -8.28 8.75
N ILE A 282 20.65 -7.47 9.77
CA ILE A 282 21.60 -7.38 10.93
C ILE A 282 21.63 -8.66 11.76
N ASN A 283 20.53 -9.40 11.83
CA ASN A 283 20.42 -10.68 12.53
C ASN A 283 20.95 -11.88 11.70
N ASN A 284 21.54 -11.64 10.53
CA ASN A 284 22.01 -12.65 9.58
C ASN A 284 20.94 -13.62 9.08
N ASN A 285 19.66 -13.22 9.12
CA ASN A 285 18.52 -14.03 8.67
C ASN A 285 18.20 -13.82 7.17
N SER A 286 19.03 -13.03 6.46
CA SER A 286 18.77 -12.71 5.05
C SER A 286 20.06 -12.61 4.24
N THR A 287 20.07 -13.28 3.08
CA THR A 287 21.15 -13.16 2.07
C THR A 287 20.92 -11.98 1.13
N LEU A 288 19.73 -11.37 1.14
CA LEU A 288 19.37 -10.25 0.28
C LEU A 288 20.36 -9.09 0.45
N LYS A 289 20.70 -8.47 -0.66
CA LYS A 289 21.51 -7.25 -0.74
C LYS A 289 20.73 -6.09 -1.34
N TYR A 290 19.75 -6.39 -2.23
CA TYR A 290 19.04 -5.38 -2.97
C TYR A 290 17.56 -5.73 -3.07
N ILE A 291 16.69 -4.77 -2.75
CA ILE A 291 15.24 -4.91 -2.87
C ILE A 291 14.72 -3.78 -3.74
N VAL A 292 13.94 -4.13 -4.76
CA VAL A 292 13.30 -3.19 -5.68
C VAL A 292 11.81 -3.13 -5.38
N LEU A 293 11.29 -1.93 -5.20
CA LEU A 293 9.87 -1.63 -5.05
C LEU A 293 9.44 -0.71 -6.19
N SER A 294 8.69 -1.23 -7.15
CA SER A 294 8.14 -0.44 -8.25
C SER A 294 6.74 0.05 -7.89
N GLY A 295 6.56 1.37 -7.85
CA GLY A 295 5.33 1.99 -7.37
C GLY A 295 4.95 3.29 -8.07
N HIS A 296 4.27 4.15 -7.33
CA HIS A 296 3.62 5.36 -7.82
C HIS A 296 4.14 6.62 -7.11
N ASP A 297 3.84 7.79 -7.68
CA ASP A 297 4.06 9.09 -7.02
C ASP A 297 3.37 9.18 -5.66
N SER A 298 2.14 8.66 -5.56
CA SER A 298 1.39 8.60 -4.30
C SER A 298 2.13 7.86 -3.19
N THR A 299 2.77 6.73 -3.52
CA THR A 299 3.54 5.93 -2.57
C THR A 299 4.79 6.68 -2.10
N LEU A 300 5.55 7.26 -3.04
CA LEU A 300 6.76 8.01 -2.70
C LEU A 300 6.42 9.31 -1.94
N SER A 301 5.37 10.03 -2.34
CA SER A 301 4.96 11.27 -1.67
C SER A 301 4.63 11.05 -0.19
N ARG A 302 3.97 9.95 0.14
CA ARG A 302 3.67 9.58 1.53
C ARG A 302 4.93 9.24 2.33
N GLN A 303 5.90 8.58 1.70
CA GLN A 303 7.21 8.33 2.33
C GLN A 303 7.99 9.64 2.53
N ILE A 304 7.98 10.55 1.56
CA ILE A 304 8.59 11.90 1.66
C ILE A 304 8.02 12.64 2.88
N LEU A 305 6.70 12.63 3.05
CA LEU A 305 6.02 13.28 4.18
C LEU A 305 6.40 12.65 5.52
N GLN A 306 6.41 11.33 5.62
CA GLN A 306 6.72 10.61 6.87
C GLN A 306 8.20 10.71 7.25
N LEU A 307 9.10 10.84 6.26
CA LEU A 307 10.53 11.07 6.46
C LEU A 307 10.87 12.56 6.68
N ASN A 308 9.87 13.43 6.66
CA ASN A 308 10.04 14.90 6.76
C ASN A 308 11.02 15.46 5.71
N MET A 309 10.98 14.90 4.50
CA MET A 309 11.83 15.33 3.39
C MET A 309 11.26 16.54 2.65
N SER A 310 9.97 16.80 2.80
CA SER A 310 9.25 17.96 2.27
C SER A 310 7.92 18.14 2.98
N ASN A 311 7.34 19.35 2.85
CA ASN A 311 5.99 19.66 3.31
C ASN A 311 5.39 20.78 2.46
N HIS A 312 4.10 21.08 2.62
CA HIS A 312 3.41 22.11 1.87
C HIS A 312 3.97 23.53 2.14
N GLU A 313 4.40 23.80 3.36
CA GLU A 313 4.93 25.11 3.74
C GLU A 313 6.25 25.42 3.01
N CYS A 314 7.21 24.47 2.98
CA CYS A 314 8.45 24.69 2.26
C CYS A 314 8.22 24.89 0.75
N GLN A 315 7.29 24.19 0.15
CA GLN A 315 6.93 24.36 -1.27
C GLN A 315 6.22 25.70 -1.50
N TRP A 316 5.38 26.14 -0.56
CA TRP A 316 4.73 27.44 -0.62
C TRP A 316 5.74 28.59 -0.56
N GLN A 317 6.75 28.50 0.32
CA GLN A 317 7.85 29.49 0.34
C GLN A 317 8.61 29.50 -0.98
N ARG A 318 8.86 28.34 -1.62
CA ARG A 318 9.46 28.27 -2.97
C ARG A 318 8.57 28.94 -4.02
N TYR A 319 7.26 28.70 -4.01
CA TYR A 319 6.31 29.34 -4.92
C TYR A 319 6.36 30.87 -4.81
N LEU A 320 6.49 31.38 -3.60
CA LEU A 320 6.59 32.81 -3.29
C LEU A 320 8.01 33.37 -3.47
N ASN A 321 8.98 32.59 -3.94
CA ASN A 321 10.40 32.96 -4.01
C ASN A 321 10.99 33.41 -2.66
N LYS A 322 10.56 32.81 -1.55
CA LYS A 322 11.02 33.08 -0.18
C LYS A 322 11.91 31.94 0.33
N PRO A 323 12.87 32.24 1.23
CA PRO A 323 13.71 31.20 1.83
C PRO A 323 12.85 30.25 2.68
N SER A 324 13.11 28.93 2.55
CA SER A 324 12.51 27.92 3.41
C SER A 324 13.38 27.68 4.65
N GLN A 325 12.75 27.44 5.80
CA GLN A 325 13.42 27.03 7.03
C GLN A 325 13.59 25.51 7.13
N SER A 326 13.01 24.73 6.21
CA SER A 326 13.08 23.28 6.21
C SER A 326 14.47 22.81 5.78
N LEU A 327 15.05 21.84 6.48
CA LEU A 327 16.34 21.23 6.17
C LEU A 327 16.32 20.54 4.80
N ASN A 328 15.22 19.87 4.51
CA ASN A 328 14.93 19.28 3.20
C ASN A 328 13.69 19.98 2.64
N CYS A 329 13.68 20.19 1.34
CA CYS A 329 12.50 20.67 0.60
C CYS A 329 12.52 20.04 -0.81
N VAL A 330 12.36 18.72 -0.84
CA VAL A 330 12.39 17.97 -2.11
C VAL A 330 11.09 18.16 -2.89
N ASP A 331 11.18 18.10 -4.21
CA ASP A 331 10.02 18.15 -5.09
C ASP A 331 9.12 16.92 -4.93
N SER A 332 7.88 17.02 -5.37
CA SER A 332 7.02 15.84 -5.54
C SER A 332 7.63 14.85 -6.55
N PRO A 333 7.39 13.56 -6.40
CA PRO A 333 7.99 12.55 -7.29
C PRO A 333 7.57 12.74 -8.74
N ARG A 334 8.54 12.95 -9.63
CA ARG A 334 8.37 12.93 -11.09
C ARG A 334 8.47 11.50 -11.60
N PHE A 335 8.15 11.26 -12.88
CA PHE A 335 8.37 9.95 -13.51
C PHE A 335 9.84 9.51 -13.34
N GLY A 336 10.02 8.26 -12.87
CA GLY A 336 11.35 7.73 -12.58
C GLY A 336 12.02 8.24 -11.30
N SER A 337 11.35 9.05 -10.47
CA SER A 337 11.90 9.45 -9.16
C SER A 337 12.10 8.24 -8.25
N THR A 338 13.15 8.31 -7.40
CA THR A 338 13.53 7.23 -6.50
C THR A 338 13.75 7.70 -5.07
N ILE A 339 13.42 6.81 -4.11
CA ILE A 339 13.90 6.86 -2.73
C ILE A 339 14.74 5.60 -2.53
N ILE A 340 16.00 5.76 -2.13
CA ILE A 340 16.92 4.65 -1.87
C ILE A 340 17.31 4.68 -0.40
N TYR A 341 17.07 3.59 0.29
CA TYR A 341 17.48 3.34 1.67
C TYR A 341 18.72 2.46 1.68
N GLU A 342 19.80 2.96 2.24
CA GLU A 342 21.06 2.24 2.37
C GLU A 342 21.32 1.94 3.85
N LEU A 343 21.40 0.65 4.22
CA LEU A 343 21.78 0.19 5.55
C LEU A 343 23.27 -0.07 5.59
N TYR A 344 23.95 0.57 6.53
CA TYR A 344 25.39 0.43 6.75
C TYR A 344 25.71 -0.13 8.15
N GLN A 345 26.81 -0.87 8.23
CA GLN A 345 27.51 -1.17 9.47
C GLN A 345 28.72 -0.24 9.61
N SER A 346 28.87 0.37 10.76
CA SER A 346 30.01 1.28 11.03
C SER A 346 31.33 0.52 11.07
N ALA A 347 32.32 1.07 10.41
CA ALA A 347 33.68 0.56 10.47
C ALA A 347 34.38 0.86 11.80
N ALA A 348 34.01 1.98 12.43
CA ALA A 348 34.56 2.39 13.73
C ALA A 348 34.02 1.52 14.89
N ASP A 349 32.75 1.11 14.79
CA ASP A 349 32.09 0.23 15.75
C ASP A 349 31.15 -0.74 15.02
N PRO A 350 31.56 -1.99 14.79
CA PRO A 350 30.75 -2.98 14.07
C PRO A 350 29.43 -3.38 14.76
N THR A 351 29.21 -2.97 16.00
CA THR A 351 27.92 -3.15 16.69
C THR A 351 26.89 -2.08 16.30
N GLN A 352 27.35 -0.98 15.74
CA GLN A 352 26.50 0.13 15.32
C GLN A 352 26.14 0.03 13.83
N ASN A 353 24.85 0.22 13.56
CA ASN A 353 24.31 0.30 12.22
C ASN A 353 23.61 1.64 12.04
N TYR A 354 23.63 2.16 10.81
CA TYR A 354 22.95 3.40 10.46
C TYR A 354 22.32 3.32 9.09
N VAL A 355 21.36 4.18 8.83
CA VAL A 355 20.65 4.31 7.57
C VAL A 355 20.98 5.64 6.93
N MET A 356 21.20 5.62 5.61
CA MET A 356 21.23 6.81 4.76
C MET A 356 20.12 6.70 3.73
N VAL A 357 19.46 7.81 3.43
CA VAL A 357 18.41 7.86 2.43
C VAL A 357 18.76 8.86 1.34
N LYS A 358 18.57 8.45 0.09
CA LYS A 358 18.70 9.29 -1.09
C LYS A 358 17.32 9.55 -1.70
N TYR A 359 17.08 10.76 -2.13
CA TYR A 359 16.00 11.10 -3.04
C TYR A 359 16.60 11.59 -4.36
N ASN A 360 16.25 10.93 -5.47
CA ASN A 360 16.81 11.22 -6.79
C ASN A 360 18.35 11.36 -6.76
N ASN A 361 19.03 10.38 -6.14
CA ASN A 361 20.48 10.30 -5.95
C ASN A 361 21.12 11.37 -5.06
N GLN A 362 20.33 12.18 -4.33
CA GLN A 362 20.83 13.17 -3.37
C GLN A 362 20.51 12.70 -1.94
N TYR A 363 21.53 12.66 -1.07
CA TYR A 363 21.32 12.35 0.33
C TYR A 363 20.47 13.41 1.03
N VAL A 364 19.54 12.96 1.86
CA VAL A 364 18.65 13.82 2.65
C VAL A 364 19.00 13.74 4.13
N TYR A 365 18.70 14.82 4.85
CA TYR A 365 18.83 14.85 6.31
C TYR A 365 17.65 14.11 6.94
N LEU A 366 17.94 13.14 7.82
CA LEU A 366 16.91 12.29 8.43
C LEU A 366 16.76 12.50 9.92
N CYS A 367 17.86 12.72 10.61
CA CYS A 367 17.95 12.75 12.06
C CYS A 367 18.21 14.14 12.60
N GLU A 368 17.96 14.36 13.90
CA GLU A 368 17.94 15.68 14.54
C GLU A 368 19.24 16.49 14.42
N LYS A 369 20.36 15.82 14.24
CA LYS A 369 21.68 16.45 14.14
C LYS A 369 22.03 16.99 12.76
N GLN A 370 21.04 17.23 11.90
CA GLN A 370 21.27 17.64 10.51
C GLN A 370 22.30 16.73 9.80
N SER A 371 22.17 15.43 10.05
CA SER A 371 23.06 14.41 9.50
C SER A 371 22.35 13.59 8.44
N THR A 372 23.06 13.24 7.38
CA THR A 372 22.61 12.26 6.40
C THR A 372 22.72 10.83 6.92
N LYS A 373 23.54 10.59 7.96
CA LYS A 373 23.63 9.30 8.66
C LYS A 373 22.66 9.32 9.84
N CYS A 374 21.71 8.42 9.84
CA CYS A 374 20.74 8.24 10.91
C CYS A 374 20.99 6.90 11.61
N GLU A 375 21.24 6.91 12.93
CA GLU A 375 21.39 5.67 13.67
C GLU A 375 20.15 4.78 13.48
N LEU A 376 20.35 3.47 13.31
CA LEU A 376 19.27 2.55 12.95
C LEU A 376 18.13 2.55 13.98
N GLN A 377 18.44 2.61 15.28
CA GLN A 377 17.39 2.63 16.31
C GLN A 377 16.60 3.95 16.29
N GLU A 378 17.27 5.08 16.04
CA GLU A 378 16.59 6.37 15.86
C GLU A 378 15.70 6.34 14.61
N PHE A 379 16.20 5.81 13.49
CA PHE A 379 15.40 5.62 12.27
C PHE A 379 14.15 4.77 12.52
N ILE A 380 14.32 3.62 13.20
CA ILE A 380 13.21 2.73 13.55
C ILE A 380 12.22 3.43 14.48
N SER A 381 12.67 4.11 15.53
CA SER A 381 11.78 4.76 16.50
C SER A 381 10.91 5.84 15.87
N ARG A 382 11.41 6.54 14.86
CA ARG A 382 10.68 7.57 14.11
C ARG A 382 9.60 6.98 13.20
N LEU A 383 9.86 5.80 12.64
CA LEU A 383 9.02 5.19 11.61
C LEU A 383 8.29 3.93 12.08
N GLN A 384 8.45 3.56 13.36
CA GLN A 384 7.77 2.40 13.91
C GLN A 384 6.28 2.70 14.08
N TYR A 385 5.47 2.09 13.25
CA TYR A 385 4.02 2.11 13.35
C TYR A 385 3.54 0.85 14.07
N SER A 386 2.51 1.01 14.89
CA SER A 386 1.83 -0.13 15.49
C SER A 386 1.20 -1.00 14.38
N SER A 387 1.17 -2.30 14.62
CA SER A 387 0.41 -3.23 13.75
C SER A 387 -1.05 -2.77 13.66
N GLY A 388 -1.64 -2.82 12.46
CA GLY A 388 -3.03 -2.45 12.24
C GLY A 388 -3.29 -0.96 11.93
N VAL A 389 -2.26 -0.11 11.91
CA VAL A 389 -2.46 1.33 11.58
C VAL A 389 -3.09 1.51 10.19
N TYR A 390 -2.68 0.71 9.20
CA TYR A 390 -3.27 0.74 7.87
C TYR A 390 -4.72 0.27 7.90
N GLU A 391 -4.97 -0.86 8.52
CA GLU A 391 -6.30 -1.46 8.64
C GLU A 391 -7.26 -0.53 9.40
N ASP A 392 -6.83 -0.01 10.55
CA ASP A 392 -7.64 0.88 11.40
C ASP A 392 -8.01 2.18 10.68
N LEU A 393 -7.03 2.89 10.11
CA LEU A 393 -7.26 4.17 9.45
C LEU A 393 -8.02 4.01 8.13
N CYS A 394 -7.78 2.94 7.39
CA CYS A 394 -8.47 2.66 6.14
C CYS A 394 -9.84 2.00 6.32
N GLY A 395 -10.26 1.64 7.55
CA GLY A 395 -11.55 0.98 7.82
C GLY A 395 -11.61 -0.44 7.24
N ILE A 396 -10.47 -1.15 7.23
CA ILE A 396 -10.39 -2.53 6.75
C ILE A 396 -10.63 -3.45 7.94
N ILE A 397 -11.66 -4.27 7.85
CA ILE A 397 -11.93 -5.29 8.87
C ILE A 397 -10.87 -6.38 8.73
N SER A 398 -9.98 -6.52 9.71
CA SER A 398 -9.01 -7.61 9.74
C SER A 398 -9.70 -8.94 10.07
N ASP A 399 -9.24 -10.05 9.50
CA ASP A 399 -9.73 -11.39 9.85
C ASP A 399 -9.63 -11.67 11.35
N LYS A 400 -8.71 -11.01 12.04
CA LYS A 400 -8.54 -11.10 13.49
C LYS A 400 -9.74 -10.53 14.24
N ASN A 401 -10.29 -9.39 13.78
CA ASN A 401 -11.48 -8.77 14.38
C ASN A 401 -12.73 -9.64 14.12
N ILE A 402 -12.82 -10.31 12.96
CA ILE A 402 -13.91 -11.24 12.65
C ILE A 402 -13.86 -12.47 13.56
N ILE A 403 -12.68 -12.97 13.89
CA ILE A 403 -12.50 -14.13 14.78
C ILE A 403 -12.87 -13.74 16.22
N ASP A 404 -12.41 -12.60 16.71
CA ASP A 404 -12.72 -12.08 18.05
C ASP A 404 -14.22 -11.79 18.20
N ASP A 405 -14.87 -11.22 17.17
CA ASP A 405 -16.32 -11.00 17.15
C ASP A 405 -17.11 -12.32 17.12
N ARG A 406 -16.63 -13.34 16.40
CA ARG A 406 -17.25 -14.68 16.40
C ARG A 406 -17.12 -15.37 17.75
N GLU A 407 -15.96 -15.33 18.38
CA GLU A 407 -15.77 -15.91 19.73
C GLU A 407 -16.66 -15.22 20.76
N THR A 408 -16.74 -13.89 20.69
CA THR A 408 -17.62 -13.09 21.54
C THR A 408 -19.10 -13.44 21.31
N LEU A 409 -19.51 -13.60 20.05
CA LEU A 409 -20.87 -14.02 19.69
C LEU A 409 -21.18 -15.44 20.18
N ILE A 410 -20.25 -16.39 20.05
CA ILE A 410 -20.39 -17.76 20.53
C ILE A 410 -20.55 -17.79 22.05
N GLN A 411 -19.74 -17.00 22.78
CA GLN A 411 -19.88 -16.86 24.24
C GLN A 411 -21.23 -16.28 24.64
N PHE A 412 -21.70 -15.25 23.93
CA PHE A 412 -23.01 -14.63 24.17
C PHE A 412 -24.15 -15.60 23.89
N LEU A 413 -24.12 -16.39 22.82
CA LEU A 413 -25.10 -17.43 22.51
C LEU A 413 -25.06 -18.57 23.53
N ALA A 414 -23.89 -18.95 24.05
CA ALA A 414 -23.77 -19.94 25.11
C ALA A 414 -24.45 -19.47 26.43
N ILE A 415 -24.28 -18.21 26.79
CA ILE A 415 -24.93 -17.61 27.95
C ILE A 415 -26.46 -17.60 27.78
N ILE A 416 -26.96 -17.22 26.61
CA ILE A 416 -28.42 -17.24 26.32
C ILE A 416 -28.97 -18.65 26.40
N THR A 417 -28.28 -19.66 25.89
CA THR A 417 -28.75 -21.07 25.97
C THR A 417 -28.81 -21.57 27.41
N VAL A 418 -27.86 -21.21 28.26
CA VAL A 418 -27.90 -21.52 29.70
C VAL A 418 -29.08 -20.85 30.39
N ILE A 419 -29.34 -19.58 30.11
CA ILE A 419 -30.48 -18.83 30.67
C ILE A 419 -31.80 -19.48 30.25
N LEU A 420 -31.95 -19.83 28.96
CA LEU A 420 -33.13 -20.52 28.44
C LEU A 420 -33.35 -21.89 29.11
N ALA A 421 -32.28 -22.65 29.34
CA ALA A 421 -32.36 -23.94 30.06
C ALA A 421 -32.82 -23.75 31.51
N ILE A 422 -32.34 -22.73 32.21
CA ILE A 422 -32.78 -22.40 33.57
C ILE A 422 -34.27 -22.00 33.59
N VAL A 423 -34.70 -21.14 32.66
CA VAL A 423 -36.08 -20.70 32.54
C VAL A 423 -37.01 -21.87 32.25
N THR A 424 -36.63 -22.77 31.33
CA THR A 424 -37.45 -23.98 31.05
C THR A 424 -37.50 -24.93 32.22
N ALA A 425 -36.43 -25.09 32.99
CA ALA A 425 -36.43 -25.89 34.22
C ALA A 425 -37.35 -25.29 35.30
N LEU A 426 -37.30 -23.97 35.49
CA LEU A 426 -38.19 -23.26 36.45
C LEU A 426 -39.67 -23.34 36.05
N LEU A 427 -39.97 -23.20 34.75
CA LEU A 427 -41.32 -23.38 34.23
C LEU A 427 -41.79 -24.82 34.40
N GLY A 428 -40.94 -25.80 34.10
CA GLY A 428 -41.22 -27.23 34.34
C GLY A 428 -41.51 -27.52 35.83
N TYR A 429 -40.70 -26.97 36.73
CA TYR A 429 -40.90 -27.10 38.17
C TYR A 429 -42.23 -26.44 38.65
N SER A 430 -42.53 -25.25 38.12
CA SER A 430 -43.77 -24.54 38.42
C SER A 430 -45.00 -25.32 37.95
N LEU A 431 -44.97 -25.86 36.73
CA LEU A 431 -46.02 -26.72 36.19
C LEU A 431 -46.19 -28.02 37.01
N TYR A 432 -45.06 -28.63 37.41
CA TYR A 432 -45.08 -29.79 38.29
C TYR A 432 -45.74 -29.47 39.64
N LYS A 433 -45.41 -28.31 40.22
CA LYS A 433 -46.02 -27.88 41.52
C LYS A 433 -47.53 -27.60 41.40
N ILE A 434 -47.97 -26.97 40.30
CA ILE A 434 -49.38 -26.74 39.98
C ILE A 434 -50.09 -28.08 39.80
N LYS A 435 -49.50 -29.04 39.09
CA LYS A 435 -50.05 -30.39 38.89
C LYS A 435 -50.15 -31.17 40.20
N GLN A 436 -49.25 -31.03 41.12
CA GLN A 436 -49.29 -31.59 42.47
C GLN A 436 -50.43 -30.96 43.32
N GLN A 437 -50.51 -29.62 43.25
CA GLN A 437 -51.60 -28.91 43.96
C GLN A 437 -52.98 -29.25 43.41
N SER A 438 -53.13 -29.40 42.11
CA SER A 438 -54.38 -29.80 41.48
C SER A 438 -54.75 -31.26 41.85
N LYS A 439 -53.82 -32.19 41.97
CA LYS A 439 -54.05 -33.55 42.43
C LYS A 439 -54.51 -33.58 43.87
N SER A 440 -53.88 -32.80 44.75
CA SER A 440 -54.30 -32.73 46.16
C SER A 440 -55.69 -32.08 46.32
N GLN A 441 -56.02 -31.08 45.46
CA GLN A 441 -57.38 -30.48 45.44
C GLN A 441 -58.41 -31.47 44.88
N ILE A 442 -58.12 -32.24 43.88
CA ILE A 442 -58.98 -33.27 43.32
C ILE A 442 -59.21 -34.35 44.39
N GLN A 443 -58.17 -34.79 45.07
CA GLN A 443 -58.31 -35.79 46.16
C GLN A 443 -59.08 -35.23 47.31
N TYR A 444 -58.91 -33.99 47.73
CA TYR A 444 -59.67 -33.29 48.73
C TYR A 444 -61.19 -33.19 48.34
N LEU A 445 -61.50 -32.89 47.09
CA LEU A 445 -62.82 -32.82 46.53
C LEU A 445 -63.51 -34.22 46.47
N GLN A 446 -62.74 -35.29 46.13
CA GLN A 446 -63.21 -36.67 46.12
C GLN A 446 -63.54 -37.19 47.54
N GLU A 447 -62.77 -36.82 48.57
CA GLU A 447 -63.00 -37.19 49.95
C GLU A 447 -64.20 -36.46 50.55
N HIS A 448 -64.54 -35.23 50.05
CA HIS A 448 -65.68 -34.45 50.53
C HIS A 448 -66.95 -34.58 49.69
N GLN A 449 -66.90 -35.18 48.47
CA GLN A 449 -68.10 -35.46 47.64
C GLN A 449 -68.90 -36.70 48.09
N LEU A 450 -68.48 -37.43 49.13
CA LEU A 450 -69.20 -38.55 49.69
C LEU A 450 -70.33 -38.14 50.68
N GLN A 451 -70.64 -36.84 50.82
CA GLN A 451 -71.67 -36.34 51.75
C GLN A 451 -72.74 -35.41 51.18
N SER A 452 -73.02 -35.40 49.86
CA SER A 452 -74.25 -34.71 49.42
C SER A 452 -74.82 -35.33 48.14
N PRO A 453 -76.17 -35.59 48.15
CA PRO A 453 -76.85 -36.14 46.97
C PRO A 453 -77.34 -35.00 46.06
N LEU A 454 -77.45 -35.32 44.74
CA LEU A 454 -78.17 -34.60 43.73
C LEU A 454 -77.42 -33.44 43.01
N TYR A 455 -76.81 -33.72 41.86
CA TYR A 455 -76.94 -32.81 40.72
C TYR A 455 -76.92 -33.58 39.40
N ASN A 456 -77.74 -33.12 38.48
CA ASN A 456 -78.24 -33.81 37.27
C ASN A 456 -77.17 -33.77 36.08
N GLN A 457 -77.15 -34.78 35.27
CA GLN A 457 -76.19 -35.13 34.23
C GLN A 457 -76.28 -34.26 32.92
N SER A 458 -77.06 -33.13 32.96
CA SER A 458 -77.31 -32.33 31.74
C SER A 458 -76.42 -31.10 31.51
N ASP A 459 -75.54 -30.73 32.46
CA ASP A 459 -74.74 -29.49 32.33
C ASP A 459 -73.22 -29.69 31.88
N MET A 460 -72.79 -30.92 31.80
CA MET A 460 -71.38 -31.21 31.39
C MET A 460 -71.16 -31.20 29.88
N SER A 461 -72.20 -31.37 29.08
CA SER A 461 -72.04 -31.37 27.60
C SER A 461 -71.86 -29.94 26.99
N ARG A 462 -72.38 -28.93 27.69
CA ARG A 462 -72.24 -27.51 27.22
C ARG A 462 -70.87 -26.88 27.47
N TYR A 463 -70.09 -27.39 28.42
CA TYR A 463 -68.79 -26.85 28.74
C TYR A 463 -67.69 -27.37 27.81
N VAL A 464 -67.86 -28.55 27.21
CA VAL A 464 -66.90 -29.15 26.27
C VAL A 464 -67.02 -28.55 24.86
N GLU A 465 -68.23 -28.12 24.45
CA GLU A 465 -68.43 -27.46 23.15
C GLU A 465 -67.87 -26.04 23.08
N LEU A 466 -67.90 -25.28 24.18
CA LEU A 466 -67.32 -23.92 24.22
C LEU A 466 -65.76 -23.88 24.21
N HIS A 467 -65.13 -24.94 24.70
CA HIS A 467 -63.67 -25.00 24.74
C HIS A 467 -63.03 -25.41 23.36
N ASN A 468 -63.82 -26.18 22.59
CA ASN A 468 -63.35 -26.59 21.23
C ASN A 468 -63.56 -25.52 20.14
N MET A 469 -64.40 -24.49 20.36
CA MET A 469 -64.58 -23.39 19.42
C MET A 469 -63.52 -22.29 19.55
N GLN A 470 -62.79 -22.18 20.68
CA GLN A 470 -61.74 -21.21 20.87
C GLN A 470 -60.38 -21.66 20.30
N HIS A 471 -60.16 -22.95 20.05
CA HIS A 471 -58.91 -23.49 19.52
C HIS A 471 -58.78 -23.47 18.00
N ASN A 472 -59.90 -23.27 17.23
CA ASN A 472 -59.88 -23.28 15.76
C ASN A 472 -59.82 -21.90 15.10
N GLN A 473 -59.73 -20.79 15.87
CA GLN A 473 -59.60 -19.43 15.27
C GLN A 473 -58.18 -18.86 15.25
N GLN A 474 -57.13 -19.58 15.68
CA GLN A 474 -55.73 -19.09 15.70
C GLN A 474 -54.84 -19.67 14.59
N GLN A 475 -55.33 -20.43 13.63
CA GLN A 475 -54.50 -21.04 12.57
C GLN A 475 -54.69 -20.47 11.15
N ILE A 476 -55.36 -19.34 10.97
CA ILE A 476 -55.41 -18.72 9.64
C ILE A 476 -54.99 -17.25 9.75
N ASN A 477 -53.70 -16.97 9.74
CA ASN A 477 -53.12 -15.68 9.31
C ASN A 477 -51.62 -15.70 9.44
N GLN A 478 -50.89 -16.24 8.45
CA GLN A 478 -49.57 -15.91 7.96
C GLN A 478 -49.28 -16.79 6.72
N PRO A 479 -48.48 -16.45 5.74
CA PRO A 479 -47.75 -15.23 5.43
C PRO A 479 -47.77 -14.84 3.94
N GLN A 480 -47.65 -13.60 3.60
CA GLN A 480 -47.31 -13.11 2.24
C GLN A 480 -46.30 -11.95 2.22
N GLN A 481 -45.56 -11.67 3.28
CA GLN A 481 -44.62 -10.56 3.33
C GLN A 481 -43.13 -10.90 3.14
N PHE A 482 -42.76 -12.18 3.03
CA PHE A 482 -41.32 -12.58 2.96
C PHE A 482 -40.72 -12.76 1.54
N GLN A 483 -41.52 -12.64 0.48
CA GLN A 483 -41.03 -12.81 -0.89
C GLN A 483 -40.75 -11.51 -1.66
N GLN A 484 -41.16 -10.36 -1.17
CA GLN A 484 -40.90 -9.07 -1.85
C GLN A 484 -39.61 -8.35 -1.44
N GLN A 485 -39.00 -8.69 -0.32
CA GLN A 485 -37.73 -8.06 0.12
C GLN A 485 -36.48 -8.63 -0.57
N ASN A 486 -36.49 -9.88 -1.01
CA ASN A 486 -35.30 -10.50 -1.66
C ASN A 486 -35.12 -10.19 -3.15
N GLN A 487 -36.11 -9.53 -3.80
CA GLN A 487 -35.97 -9.12 -5.21
C GLN A 487 -35.46 -7.67 -5.38
N GLN A 488 -35.51 -6.84 -4.36
CA GLN A 488 -34.99 -5.47 -4.42
C GLN A 488 -33.48 -5.36 -4.08
N GLU A 489 -32.92 -6.30 -3.32
CA GLU A 489 -31.48 -6.31 -3.03
C GLU A 489 -30.61 -6.86 -4.17
N GLN A 490 -31.12 -7.66 -5.07
CA GLN A 490 -30.35 -8.17 -6.22
C GLN A 490 -30.24 -7.20 -7.40
N GLN A 491 -31.04 -6.14 -7.47
CA GLN A 491 -30.94 -5.13 -8.52
C GLN A 491 -29.99 -3.97 -8.20
N GLN A 492 -29.60 -3.77 -6.95
CA GLN A 492 -28.64 -2.72 -6.56
C GLN A 492 -27.15 -3.12 -6.71
N TYR A 493 -26.85 -4.40 -6.92
CA TYR A 493 -25.44 -4.86 -7.05
C TYR A 493 -24.90 -4.85 -8.48
N THR A 494 -25.73 -4.57 -9.50
CA THR A 494 -25.32 -4.59 -10.91
C THR A 494 -25.01 -3.23 -11.51
N GLU A 495 -25.26 -2.12 -10.85
CA GLU A 495 -25.02 -0.77 -11.41
C GLU A 495 -23.83 0.01 -10.80
N GLN A 496 -23.10 -0.54 -9.84
CA GLN A 496 -21.92 0.15 -9.23
C GLN A 496 -20.56 -0.43 -9.63
N GLY A 497 -20.49 -1.26 -10.64
CA GLY A 497 -19.30 -2.02 -11.05
C GLY A 497 -18.38 -1.37 -12.09
N TYR A 498 -18.58 -0.15 -12.52
CA TYR A 498 -17.67 0.50 -13.50
C TYR A 498 -17.56 2.00 -13.22
N THR A 499 -16.68 2.39 -12.34
CA THR A 499 -15.92 3.67 -12.37
C THR A 499 -15.00 3.75 -11.16
N GLN A 500 -13.75 3.34 -11.33
CA GLN A 500 -12.55 3.89 -10.67
C GLN A 500 -11.38 2.92 -10.89
N ALA A 501 -10.60 3.19 -11.93
CA ALA A 501 -9.22 2.71 -12.07
C ALA A 501 -8.29 3.93 -12.16
#